data_4cff69553b721bd12543bfe649d98a9e
#
_entry.id   4cff69553b721bd12543bfe649d98a9e
#
_cell.length_a   1.000
_cell.length_b   1.000
_cell.length_c   1.000
_cell.angle_alpha   90.00
_cell.angle_beta   90.00
_cell.angle_gamma   90.00
#
_symmetry.space_group_name_H-M   'P 1'
#
loop_
_entity.id
_entity.type
_entity.pdbx_description
1 polymer ?
#
loop_
_entity_poly.entity_id
_entity_poly.type
_entity_poly.pdbx_seq_one_letter_code
_entity_poly.pdbx_strand_id
1 'polypeptide(L)'
;MGVRRPSGRARPLAALALAAALAAPAAGLEARPQGPEGGGLRIRHLRFWREDATLLEGRIGLAVRPGDAAARTVELVVRDAAGNVLHRESWEQAAPARAVEVVAEAAGEAGVEVTTPFAVALAPGTYTIVVTARSGSAVDSARAVVESFTGAPLLSDLVLSSRVRVLGEGEEPGSAEMRKGRYAIEQGTRVTLTPTAAKLWYYFELYAPGRTEPAPVTLRFAVWPADGRAPLVRSERQVTLAPPGGAEAAGLDLAGLPPGDYRLVVEAVSGGRTERREAEFTMAGFEAERVLAAAQPAAAGARESAEAALYERYFSPRVRDNAEIGQLIEALIVATPGERAPGSVRQLSPEGQRRFLARYWARLQQGPAATEAERAVLEEWLERVDYVSRQYGERDIGRPGVQTDRGRIYLKYGPPDEKLAQPMSGNREIEVWKYTRRRNLKYIFLDESGFQHFRLIATTDPTEPTMPDWIARIGDAEIVRLVTSF
;
A
#
# COMPACT_ATOMS: atom_id res chain seq x y z
N MET A 1 61.82 -26.74 37.95
CA MET A 1 60.70 -25.97 38.59
C MET A 1 59.79 -25.47 37.50
N GLY A 2 58.73 -26.19 37.29
CA GLY A 2 57.77 -25.91 36.21
C GLY A 2 56.56 -25.13 36.75
N VAL A 3 56.19 -24.12 36.01
CA VAL A 3 54.90 -23.40 36.23
C VAL A 3 53.98 -23.75 35.08
N ARG A 4 52.90 -24.48 35.41
CA ARG A 4 51.82 -24.85 34.50
C ARG A 4 50.93 -23.63 34.24
N ARG A 5 50.66 -23.33 32.97
CA ARG A 5 49.56 -22.43 32.53
C ARG A 5 48.24 -23.22 32.44
N PRO A 6 47.12 -22.70 32.93
CA PRO A 6 45.82 -23.31 32.68
C PRO A 6 45.25 -22.84 31.34
N SER A 7 44.83 -23.79 30.55
CA SER A 7 44.10 -23.61 29.29
C SER A 7 42.65 -23.20 29.56
N GLY A 8 42.33 -21.93 29.34
CA GLY A 8 40.94 -21.45 29.32
C GLY A 8 40.27 -21.74 27.96
N ARG A 9 39.36 -22.70 27.96
CA ARG A 9 38.44 -22.92 26.83
C ARG A 9 37.43 -21.77 26.79
N ALA A 10 37.47 -20.96 25.73
CA ALA A 10 36.42 -20.03 25.41
C ALA A 10 35.16 -20.79 24.98
N ARG A 11 34.07 -20.61 25.71
CA ARG A 11 32.72 -21.03 25.32
C ARG A 11 32.20 -20.04 24.28
N PRO A 12 31.56 -20.49 23.18
CA PRO A 12 30.86 -19.56 22.29
C PRO A 12 29.58 -19.06 22.97
N LEU A 13 29.47 -17.75 23.10
CA LEU A 13 28.21 -17.06 23.43
C LEU A 13 27.22 -17.35 22.33
N ALA A 14 26.20 -18.14 22.64
CA ALA A 14 25.02 -18.30 21.81
C ALA A 14 24.32 -16.95 21.75
N ALA A 15 24.23 -16.39 20.54
CA ALA A 15 23.36 -15.25 20.25
C ALA A 15 21.92 -15.73 20.42
N LEU A 16 21.27 -15.34 21.53
CA LEU A 16 19.83 -15.44 21.69
C LEU A 16 19.20 -14.44 20.71
N ALA A 17 18.67 -14.95 19.59
CA ALA A 17 17.73 -14.21 18.78
C ALA A 17 16.46 -14.00 19.62
N LEU A 18 16.28 -12.79 20.14
CA LEU A 18 15.07 -12.37 20.82
C LEU A 18 14.01 -12.18 19.73
N ALA A 19 13.27 -13.25 19.42
CA ALA A 19 12.00 -13.15 18.76
C ALA A 19 11.06 -12.43 19.73
N ALA A 20 10.97 -11.10 19.63
CA ALA A 20 9.93 -10.34 20.29
C ALA A 20 8.60 -10.75 19.69
N ALA A 21 7.95 -11.73 20.32
CA ALA A 21 6.56 -12.02 20.12
C ALA A 21 5.81 -10.70 20.44
N LEU A 22 5.16 -10.12 19.44
CA LEU A 22 4.14 -9.11 19.62
C LEU A 22 2.96 -9.77 20.36
N ALA A 23 3.13 -9.95 21.68
CA ALA A 23 2.01 -10.21 22.58
C ALA A 23 1.20 -8.90 22.58
N ALA A 24 0.02 -8.93 21.99
CA ALA A 24 -0.95 -7.87 22.13
C ALA A 24 -1.30 -7.72 23.62
N PRO A 25 -1.08 -6.58 24.27
CA PRO A 25 -1.85 -6.27 25.44
C PRO A 25 -3.27 -6.00 24.96
N ALA A 26 -4.22 -6.79 25.43
CA ALA A 26 -5.63 -6.49 25.34
C ALA A 26 -5.90 -5.27 26.25
N ALA A 27 -5.76 -4.09 25.68
CA ALA A 27 -6.20 -2.84 26.29
C ALA A 27 -6.58 -1.87 25.19
N GLY A 28 -7.85 -1.59 25.08
CA GLY A 28 -8.44 -0.62 24.17
C GLY A 28 -8.94 -1.23 22.87
N LEU A 29 -9.96 -2.09 22.96
CA LEU A 29 -10.96 -2.17 21.91
C LEU A 29 -11.57 -0.77 21.83
N GLU A 30 -11.00 0.06 20.94
CA GLU A 30 -11.75 1.25 20.49
C GLU A 30 -13.09 0.73 20.01
N ALA A 31 -14.15 1.21 20.64
CA ALA A 31 -15.49 0.80 20.33
C ALA A 31 -15.69 0.98 18.82
N ARG A 32 -15.91 -0.13 18.13
CA ARG A 32 -16.41 -0.09 16.76
C ARG A 32 -17.56 0.92 16.76
N PRO A 33 -17.64 1.83 15.79
CA PRO A 33 -18.81 2.65 15.65
C PRO A 33 -20.02 1.70 15.51
N GLN A 34 -20.72 1.49 16.63
CA GLN A 34 -21.97 0.77 16.64
C GLN A 34 -23.04 1.74 16.16
N GLY A 35 -23.06 1.95 14.85
CA GLY A 35 -24.29 2.43 14.22
C GLY A 35 -25.25 1.26 14.15
N PRO A 36 -26.56 1.43 14.38
CA PRO A 36 -27.54 0.41 14.10
C PRO A 36 -27.39 -0.03 12.65
N GLU A 37 -27.35 -1.33 12.42
CA GLU A 37 -27.42 -1.92 11.09
C GLU A 37 -28.69 -1.37 10.42
N GLY A 38 -28.52 -0.48 9.41
CA GLY A 38 -29.64 0.08 8.63
C GLY A 38 -29.84 1.59 8.67
N GLY A 39 -29.19 2.37 9.55
CA GLY A 39 -29.32 3.84 9.58
C GLY A 39 -28.32 4.52 8.65
N GLY A 40 -28.82 5.46 7.79
CA GLY A 40 -27.98 6.24 6.88
C GLY A 40 -27.07 7.29 7.55
N LEU A 41 -26.92 7.29 8.88
CA LEU A 41 -26.17 8.28 9.65
C LEU A 41 -24.90 7.66 10.22
N ARG A 42 -23.76 8.35 10.01
CA ARG A 42 -22.42 7.89 10.45
C ARG A 42 -21.66 9.01 11.11
N ILE A 43 -20.77 8.66 12.06
CA ILE A 43 -19.87 9.58 12.74
C ILE A 43 -18.44 9.06 12.54
N ARG A 44 -17.57 9.92 12.03
CA ARG A 44 -16.12 9.74 12.05
C ARG A 44 -15.52 10.83 12.90
N HIS A 45 -14.59 10.49 13.78
CA HIS A 45 -13.90 11.45 14.64
C HIS A 45 -12.41 11.13 14.69
N LEU A 46 -11.61 12.19 14.96
CA LEU A 46 -10.16 12.16 14.98
C LEU A 46 -9.69 13.09 16.10
N ARG A 47 -8.70 12.67 16.88
CA ARG A 47 -8.16 13.42 18.00
C ARG A 47 -6.80 14.01 17.65
N PHE A 48 -6.64 15.29 17.93
CA PHE A 48 -5.39 16.03 17.83
C PHE A 48 -5.08 16.67 19.17
N TRP A 49 -3.85 17.04 19.41
CA TRP A 49 -3.44 17.75 20.61
C TRP A 49 -3.21 19.22 20.30
N ARG A 50 -3.86 20.12 21.03
CA ARG A 50 -3.75 21.56 20.90
C ARG A 50 -3.87 22.22 22.26
N GLU A 51 -2.96 23.12 22.61
CA GLU A 51 -3.07 23.98 23.78
C GLU A 51 -3.48 23.23 25.07
N ASP A 52 -2.82 22.11 25.33
CA ASP A 52 -3.07 21.24 26.48
C ASP A 52 -4.48 20.60 26.53
N ALA A 53 -5.18 20.55 25.41
CA ALA A 53 -6.48 19.90 25.27
C ALA A 53 -6.50 18.94 24.06
N THR A 54 -7.45 18.02 24.06
CA THR A 54 -7.77 17.22 22.88
C THR A 54 -8.68 18.02 21.97
N LEU A 55 -8.20 18.38 20.78
CA LEU A 55 -9.07 18.84 19.69
C LEU A 55 -9.67 17.64 19.00
N LEU A 56 -10.96 17.46 19.16
CA LEU A 56 -11.76 16.47 18.46
C LEU A 56 -12.28 17.09 17.18
N GLU A 57 -11.85 16.59 16.04
CA GLU A 57 -12.37 16.96 14.72
C GLU A 57 -13.10 15.77 14.12
N GLY A 58 -14.21 15.99 13.42
CA GLY A 58 -14.94 14.89 12.85
C GLY A 58 -15.82 15.27 11.68
N ARG A 59 -16.46 14.24 11.13
CA ARG A 59 -17.44 14.33 10.07
C ARG A 59 -18.68 13.52 10.43
N ILE A 60 -19.83 14.12 10.18
CA ILE A 60 -21.13 13.46 10.24
C ILE A 60 -21.55 13.17 8.79
N GLY A 61 -21.71 11.91 8.45
CA GLY A 61 -22.18 11.47 7.15
C GLY A 61 -23.65 11.11 7.23
N LEU A 62 -24.44 11.67 6.32
CA LEU A 62 -25.84 11.36 6.14
C LEU A 62 -26.02 10.78 4.73
N ALA A 63 -26.46 9.51 4.66
CA ALA A 63 -26.82 8.91 3.40
C ALA A 63 -28.16 9.49 2.92
N VAL A 64 -28.16 10.05 1.70
CA VAL A 64 -29.35 10.60 1.03
C VAL A 64 -29.60 9.76 -0.20
N ARG A 65 -30.82 9.18 -0.32
CA ARG A 65 -31.21 8.40 -1.48
C ARG A 65 -31.67 9.29 -2.62
N PRO A 66 -31.48 8.87 -3.89
CA PRO A 66 -32.10 9.55 -5.02
C PRO A 66 -33.61 9.59 -4.83
N GLY A 67 -34.17 10.78 -4.84
CA GLY A 67 -35.62 11.00 -4.61
C GLY A 67 -36.02 11.44 -3.19
N ASP A 68 -35.10 11.42 -2.22
CA ASP A 68 -35.30 12.03 -0.91
C ASP A 68 -35.29 13.56 -1.06
N ALA A 69 -36.47 14.17 -1.24
CA ALA A 69 -36.60 15.61 -1.42
C ALA A 69 -36.72 16.39 -0.10
N ALA A 70 -36.94 15.71 1.02
CA ALA A 70 -37.19 16.35 2.30
C ALA A 70 -35.86 16.76 2.99
N ALA A 71 -35.80 18.03 3.39
CA ALA A 71 -34.73 18.47 4.30
C ALA A 71 -34.79 17.69 5.63
N ARG A 72 -33.64 17.45 6.19
CA ARG A 72 -33.51 16.78 7.50
C ARG A 72 -32.88 17.73 8.50
N THR A 73 -33.52 17.84 9.67
CA THR A 73 -32.93 18.55 10.80
C THR A 73 -31.92 17.61 11.46
N VAL A 74 -30.64 17.99 11.46
CA VAL A 74 -29.55 17.23 12.10
C VAL A 74 -29.15 17.94 13.39
N GLU A 75 -29.03 17.19 14.48
CA GLU A 75 -28.58 17.67 15.78
C GLU A 75 -27.37 16.87 16.23
N LEU A 76 -26.27 17.53 16.57
CA LEU A 76 -25.07 17.01 17.20
C LEU A 76 -25.05 17.42 18.66
N VAL A 77 -24.85 16.46 19.56
CA VAL A 77 -24.68 16.70 20.99
C VAL A 77 -23.46 15.94 21.50
N VAL A 78 -22.55 16.63 22.18
CA VAL A 78 -21.40 16.04 22.88
C VAL A 78 -21.65 16.17 24.39
N ARG A 79 -21.56 15.03 25.10
CA ARG A 79 -21.78 14.93 26.54
C ARG A 79 -20.55 14.35 27.24
N ASP A 80 -20.30 14.80 28.48
CA ASP A 80 -19.34 14.19 29.37
C ASP A 80 -19.87 12.87 29.97
N ALA A 81 -19.04 12.20 30.77
CA ALA A 81 -19.43 10.97 31.48
C ALA A 81 -20.56 11.16 32.50
N ALA A 82 -20.77 12.38 33.02
CA ALA A 82 -21.86 12.72 33.90
C ALA A 82 -23.16 13.07 33.17
N GLY A 83 -23.12 13.11 31.84
CA GLY A 83 -24.27 13.44 30.99
C GLY A 83 -24.43 14.93 30.70
N ASN A 84 -23.56 15.81 31.22
CA ASN A 84 -23.62 17.24 30.94
C ASN A 84 -23.31 17.50 29.44
N VAL A 85 -24.06 18.44 28.87
CA VAL A 85 -23.87 18.84 27.47
C VAL A 85 -22.74 19.86 27.40
N LEU A 86 -21.66 19.52 26.66
CA LEU A 86 -20.55 20.41 26.41
C LEU A 86 -20.68 21.16 25.08
N HIS A 87 -21.25 20.49 24.08
CA HIS A 87 -21.44 21.06 22.76
C HIS A 87 -22.79 20.62 22.21
N ARG A 88 -23.50 21.54 21.56
CA ARG A 88 -24.73 21.27 20.85
C ARG A 88 -24.78 22.14 19.61
N GLU A 89 -25.04 21.53 18.46
CA GLU A 89 -25.21 22.20 17.20
C GLU A 89 -26.39 21.58 16.45
N SER A 90 -27.14 22.37 15.71
CA SER A 90 -28.26 21.91 14.90
C SER A 90 -28.30 22.67 13.60
N TRP A 91 -28.57 21.96 12.50
CA TRP A 91 -28.66 22.54 11.15
C TRP A 91 -29.66 21.78 10.29
N GLU A 92 -30.12 22.45 9.23
CA GLU A 92 -30.93 21.84 8.20
C GLU A 92 -30.02 21.30 7.09
N GLN A 93 -30.10 19.99 6.85
CA GLN A 93 -29.42 19.33 5.76
C GLN A 93 -30.38 19.17 4.58
N ALA A 94 -30.20 20.01 3.56
CA ALA A 94 -30.94 19.87 2.32
C ALA A 94 -30.46 18.66 1.51
N ALA A 95 -31.36 18.04 0.76
CA ALA A 95 -30.96 17.06 -0.25
C ALA A 95 -30.09 17.76 -1.32
N PRO A 96 -29.01 17.15 -1.79
CA PRO A 96 -28.17 17.75 -2.80
C PRO A 96 -28.96 17.93 -4.11
N ALA A 97 -28.90 19.14 -4.67
CA ALA A 97 -29.63 19.52 -5.92
C ALA A 97 -29.14 18.73 -7.16
N ARG A 98 -27.95 18.12 -7.08
CA ARG A 98 -27.42 17.15 -8.05
C ARG A 98 -26.69 16.06 -7.26
N ALA A 99 -26.98 14.80 -7.59
CA ALA A 99 -26.20 13.68 -7.12
C ALA A 99 -24.75 13.87 -7.60
N VAL A 100 -23.87 14.31 -6.70
CA VAL A 100 -22.45 14.06 -6.87
C VAL A 100 -22.32 12.56 -6.63
N GLU A 101 -22.02 11.84 -7.70
CA GLU A 101 -21.82 10.40 -7.69
C GLU A 101 -20.57 10.10 -6.84
N VAL A 102 -20.75 10.09 -5.54
CA VAL A 102 -19.77 9.53 -4.62
C VAL A 102 -20.20 8.08 -4.44
N VAL A 103 -19.39 7.18 -4.98
CA VAL A 103 -19.56 5.74 -4.99
C VAL A 103 -19.78 5.22 -3.55
N ALA A 104 -21.00 5.30 -3.04
CA ALA A 104 -21.47 4.58 -1.85
C ALA A 104 -21.89 3.14 -2.21
N GLU A 105 -21.29 2.60 -3.25
CA GLU A 105 -21.62 1.32 -3.87
C GLU A 105 -21.14 0.09 -3.07
N ALA A 106 -20.34 0.29 -2.01
CA ALA A 106 -19.80 -0.81 -1.22
C ALA A 106 -20.82 -1.46 -0.24
N ALA A 107 -22.02 -0.87 -0.10
CA ALA A 107 -23.04 -1.37 0.83
C ALA A 107 -24.38 -1.76 0.20
N GLY A 108 -24.47 -1.84 -1.14
CA GLY A 108 -25.73 -2.21 -1.81
C GLY A 108 -26.83 -1.14 -1.76
N GLU A 109 -26.58 0.02 -1.18
CA GLU A 109 -27.53 1.13 -1.11
C GLU A 109 -27.02 2.24 -2.04
N ALA A 110 -27.67 2.43 -3.19
CA ALA A 110 -27.45 3.57 -4.06
C ALA A 110 -27.86 4.86 -3.30
N GLY A 111 -26.88 5.62 -2.84
CA GLY A 111 -27.10 6.87 -2.12
C GLY A 111 -25.85 7.75 -2.13
N VAL A 112 -26.04 9.05 -1.98
CA VAL A 112 -24.97 10.04 -1.83
C VAL A 112 -24.76 10.30 -0.35
N GLU A 113 -23.53 10.20 0.15
CA GLU A 113 -23.21 10.63 1.50
C GLU A 113 -22.93 12.13 1.51
N VAL A 114 -23.74 12.90 2.24
CA VAL A 114 -23.48 14.30 2.52
C VAL A 114 -22.76 14.40 3.84
N THR A 115 -21.59 15.05 3.89
CA THR A 115 -20.77 15.15 5.08
C THR A 115 -20.74 16.57 5.66
N THR A 116 -20.90 16.69 6.96
CA THR A 116 -20.78 17.95 7.70
C THR A 116 -19.64 17.88 8.70
N PRO A 117 -18.69 18.84 8.72
CA PRO A 117 -17.61 18.86 9.68
C PRO A 117 -18.07 19.32 11.05
N PHE A 118 -17.39 18.87 12.11
CA PHE A 118 -17.49 19.44 13.45
C PHE A 118 -16.13 19.46 14.13
N ALA A 119 -15.94 20.36 15.10
CA ALA A 119 -14.74 20.42 15.92
C ALA A 119 -15.09 20.86 17.36
N VAL A 120 -14.55 20.15 18.37
CA VAL A 120 -14.79 20.42 19.78
C VAL A 120 -13.50 20.23 20.57
N ALA A 121 -13.14 21.19 21.43
CA ALA A 121 -12.03 21.04 22.38
C ALA A 121 -12.52 20.28 23.62
N LEU A 122 -11.79 19.25 24.03
CA LEU A 122 -12.15 18.37 25.14
C LEU A 122 -11.04 18.34 26.18
N ALA A 123 -11.42 18.58 27.45
CA ALA A 123 -10.56 18.29 28.58
C ALA A 123 -10.32 16.76 28.73
N PRO A 124 -9.36 16.30 29.55
CA PRO A 124 -9.20 14.87 29.82
C PRO A 124 -10.49 14.21 30.36
N GLY A 125 -10.97 13.16 29.72
CA GLY A 125 -12.19 12.46 30.11
C GLY A 125 -12.78 11.61 28.99
N THR A 126 -13.91 10.98 29.29
CA THR A 126 -14.70 10.18 28.33
C THR A 126 -15.95 10.93 27.91
N TYR A 127 -16.19 10.99 26.62
CA TYR A 127 -17.29 11.74 26.02
C TYR A 127 -18.15 10.87 25.13
N THR A 128 -19.43 11.21 25.05
CA THR A 128 -20.37 10.59 24.13
C THR A 128 -20.81 11.62 23.09
N ILE A 129 -20.64 11.30 21.82
CA ILE A 129 -21.17 12.04 20.69
C ILE A 129 -22.47 11.35 20.28
N VAL A 130 -23.56 12.11 20.21
CA VAL A 130 -24.84 11.65 19.69
C VAL A 130 -25.25 12.57 18.56
N VAL A 131 -25.58 11.96 17.41
CA VAL A 131 -26.12 12.68 16.27
C VAL A 131 -27.50 12.11 15.96
N THR A 132 -28.47 12.97 15.76
CA THR A 132 -29.82 12.63 15.34
C THR A 132 -30.18 13.36 14.07
N ALA A 133 -30.82 12.68 13.13
CA ALA A 133 -31.34 13.28 11.91
C ALA A 133 -32.86 13.00 11.84
N ARG A 134 -33.64 14.06 11.67
CA ARG A 134 -35.13 14.00 11.67
C ARG A 134 -35.68 14.46 10.33
N SER A 135 -36.61 13.68 9.80
CA SER A 135 -37.41 14.04 8.63
C SER A 135 -38.85 13.63 8.85
N GLY A 136 -39.71 14.61 9.12
CA GLY A 136 -41.10 14.32 9.56
C GLY A 136 -41.12 13.52 10.87
N SER A 137 -41.73 12.34 10.84
CA SER A 137 -41.76 11.41 11.97
C SER A 137 -40.56 10.44 12.04
N ALA A 138 -39.73 10.37 11.02
CA ALA A 138 -38.58 9.49 10.97
C ALA A 138 -37.41 10.12 11.73
N VAL A 139 -36.74 9.31 12.57
CA VAL A 139 -35.57 9.71 13.34
C VAL A 139 -34.50 8.64 13.20
N ASP A 140 -33.38 9.06 12.61
CA ASP A 140 -32.14 8.28 12.58
C ASP A 140 -31.23 8.77 13.71
N SER A 141 -30.43 7.89 14.30
CA SER A 141 -29.43 8.28 15.30
C SER A 141 -28.14 7.49 15.18
N ALA A 142 -27.04 8.15 15.48
CA ALA A 142 -25.73 7.50 15.58
C ALA A 142 -25.06 7.96 16.90
N ARG A 143 -24.22 7.07 17.47
CA ARG A 143 -23.52 7.33 18.72
C ARG A 143 -22.06 6.90 18.58
N ALA A 144 -21.15 7.71 19.13
CA ALA A 144 -19.73 7.35 19.29
C ALA A 144 -19.29 7.68 20.71
N VAL A 145 -18.34 6.92 21.25
CA VAL A 145 -17.68 7.19 22.52
C VAL A 145 -16.24 7.57 22.22
N VAL A 146 -15.77 8.65 22.83
CA VAL A 146 -14.42 9.20 22.62
C VAL A 146 -13.74 9.34 23.96
N GLU A 147 -12.53 8.82 24.06
CA GLU A 147 -11.61 9.09 25.17
C GLU A 147 -10.65 10.17 24.73
N SER A 148 -10.66 11.33 25.41
CA SER A 148 -9.69 12.39 25.15
C SER A 148 -8.31 11.98 25.67
N PHE A 149 -7.26 12.62 25.16
CA PHE A 149 -5.91 12.41 25.65
C PHE A 149 -5.78 12.93 27.11
N THR A 150 -5.15 12.12 27.96
CA THR A 150 -4.90 12.51 29.36
C THR A 150 -3.70 13.44 29.53
N GLY A 151 -2.95 13.67 28.47
CA GLY A 151 -1.78 14.54 28.35
C GLY A 151 -1.30 14.53 26.91
N ALA A 152 -0.25 15.30 26.59
CA ALA A 152 0.28 15.37 25.24
C ALA A 152 0.71 13.96 24.73
N PRO A 153 0.08 13.45 23.68
CA PRO A 153 0.46 12.17 23.08
C PRO A 153 1.76 12.31 22.30
N LEU A 154 2.36 11.21 21.88
CA LEU A 154 3.42 11.20 20.86
C LEU A 154 2.82 11.26 19.44
N LEU A 155 1.62 10.75 19.26
CA LEU A 155 0.97 10.54 17.97
C LEU A 155 -0.52 10.93 18.02
N SER A 156 -0.99 11.78 17.09
CA SER A 156 -2.42 12.02 16.87
C SER A 156 -3.12 10.79 16.28
N ASP A 157 -4.42 10.83 16.14
CA ASP A 157 -5.14 9.88 15.32
C ASP A 157 -4.74 10.00 13.83
N LEU A 158 -4.95 8.93 13.06
CA LEU A 158 -4.58 8.86 11.65
C LEU A 158 -5.71 9.40 10.77
N VAL A 159 -5.39 10.42 9.99
CA VAL A 159 -6.26 10.88 8.90
C VAL A 159 -5.95 10.06 7.67
N LEU A 160 -6.90 9.28 7.18
CA LEU A 160 -6.80 8.57 5.91
C LEU A 160 -7.68 9.25 4.87
N SER A 161 -7.20 9.24 3.61
CA SER A 161 -7.92 9.82 2.48
C SER A 161 -7.55 9.13 1.16
N SER A 162 -8.47 9.16 0.21
CA SER A 162 -8.19 8.82 -1.18
C SER A 162 -7.53 9.97 -1.95
N ARG A 163 -7.65 11.21 -1.42
CA ARG A 163 -7.17 12.41 -2.11
C ARG A 163 -6.61 13.44 -1.14
N VAL A 164 -5.42 13.94 -1.46
CA VAL A 164 -4.76 15.07 -0.78
C VAL A 164 -4.24 16.02 -1.84
N ARG A 165 -4.41 17.32 -1.63
CA ARG A 165 -3.80 18.36 -2.45
C ARG A 165 -3.10 19.40 -1.58
N VAL A 166 -2.17 20.12 -2.16
CA VAL A 166 -1.50 21.25 -1.51
C VAL A 166 -2.28 22.51 -1.81
N LEU A 167 -2.61 23.27 -0.77
CA LEU A 167 -3.28 24.56 -0.90
C LEU A 167 -2.30 25.62 -1.42
N GLY A 168 -2.75 26.42 -2.38
CA GLY A 168 -2.08 27.65 -2.78
C GLY A 168 -2.14 28.73 -1.69
N GLU A 169 -1.38 29.80 -1.85
CA GLU A 169 -1.40 30.95 -0.94
C GLU A 169 -2.79 31.62 -0.95
N GLY A 170 -3.44 31.73 0.22
CA GLY A 170 -4.79 32.27 0.34
C GLY A 170 -5.92 31.35 -0.11
N GLU A 171 -5.60 30.12 -0.53
CA GLU A 171 -6.62 29.14 -0.94
C GLU A 171 -7.26 28.47 0.28
N GLU A 172 -8.60 28.37 0.27
CA GLU A 172 -9.36 27.67 1.31
C GLU A 172 -9.73 26.24 0.85
N PRO A 173 -9.81 25.27 1.80
CA PRO A 173 -10.26 23.94 1.49
C PRO A 173 -11.74 23.92 1.08
N GLY A 174 -12.10 23.00 0.21
CA GLY A 174 -13.51 22.73 -0.12
C GLY A 174 -14.29 22.17 1.07
N SER A 175 -15.63 22.20 0.98
CA SER A 175 -16.53 21.74 2.06
C SER A 175 -16.32 20.27 2.47
N ALA A 176 -15.85 19.42 1.53
CA ALA A 176 -15.51 18.02 1.79
C ALA A 176 -14.08 17.83 2.29
N GLU A 177 -13.27 18.89 2.38
CA GLU A 177 -11.87 18.82 2.74
C GLU A 177 -11.62 19.32 4.18
N MET A 178 -10.59 18.74 4.80
CA MET A 178 -10.02 19.18 6.08
C MET A 178 -8.70 19.89 5.82
N ARG A 179 -8.50 21.08 6.42
CA ARG A 179 -7.22 21.78 6.35
C ARG A 179 -6.25 21.25 7.41
N LYS A 180 -5.08 20.83 6.98
CA LYS A 180 -3.95 20.48 7.88
C LYS A 180 -2.68 21.15 7.38
N GLY A 181 -2.36 22.29 7.98
CA GLY A 181 -1.28 23.16 7.52
C GLY A 181 -1.50 23.58 6.06
N ARG A 182 -0.60 23.18 5.16
CA ARG A 182 -0.71 23.45 3.71
C ARG A 182 -1.52 22.40 2.93
N TYR A 183 -2.06 21.38 3.58
CA TYR A 183 -2.79 20.31 2.93
C TYR A 183 -4.29 20.49 3.06
N ALA A 184 -5.00 20.24 1.96
CA ALA A 184 -6.43 19.98 1.92
C ALA A 184 -6.62 18.47 1.70
N ILE A 185 -7.22 17.82 2.69
CA ILE A 185 -7.39 16.38 2.78
C ILE A 185 -8.88 16.08 2.64
N GLU A 186 -9.26 15.38 1.58
CA GLU A 186 -10.65 14.98 1.37
C GLU A 186 -11.10 14.05 2.49
N GLN A 187 -12.27 14.31 3.08
CA GLN A 187 -12.79 13.59 4.23
C GLN A 187 -14.21 13.11 3.97
N GLY A 188 -14.37 11.77 3.98
CA GLY A 188 -15.65 11.10 4.13
C GLY A 188 -15.74 10.41 5.50
N THR A 189 -16.85 9.75 5.80
CA THR A 189 -16.95 8.88 6.99
C THR A 189 -16.26 7.55 6.78
N ARG A 190 -16.01 7.16 5.54
CA ARG A 190 -15.21 5.99 5.12
C ARG A 190 -14.17 6.42 4.09
N VAL A 191 -13.09 5.67 4.01
CA VAL A 191 -12.08 5.81 2.96
C VAL A 191 -12.14 4.57 2.11
N THR A 192 -12.57 4.76 0.86
CA THR A 192 -12.64 3.68 -0.12
C THR A 192 -11.66 3.99 -1.26
N LEU A 193 -10.77 3.05 -1.53
CA LEU A 193 -9.85 3.08 -2.66
C LEU A 193 -10.40 2.17 -3.77
N THR A 194 -10.11 2.52 -5.01
CA THR A 194 -10.45 1.69 -6.17
C THR A 194 -9.17 1.14 -6.81
N PRO A 195 -9.23 0.08 -7.61
CA PRO A 195 -8.05 -0.45 -8.30
C PRO A 195 -7.35 0.57 -9.20
N THR A 196 -8.09 1.55 -9.74
CA THR A 196 -7.57 2.65 -10.57
C THR A 196 -7.07 3.84 -9.75
N ALA A 197 -7.50 3.96 -8.48
CA ALA A 197 -7.10 5.01 -7.54
C ALA A 197 -6.69 4.38 -6.19
N ALA A 198 -5.70 3.51 -6.25
CA ALA A 198 -5.26 2.67 -5.13
C ALA A 198 -4.22 3.34 -4.23
N LYS A 199 -4.09 4.66 -4.29
CA LYS A 199 -3.16 5.38 -3.42
C LYS A 199 -3.87 5.82 -2.16
N LEU A 200 -3.48 5.24 -1.01
CA LEU A 200 -3.92 5.64 0.31
C LEU A 200 -3.05 6.80 0.80
N TRP A 201 -3.65 7.96 0.96
CA TRP A 201 -2.99 9.08 1.62
C TRP A 201 -3.22 9.01 3.12
N TYR A 202 -2.18 9.28 3.90
CA TYR A 202 -2.27 9.42 5.35
C TYR A 202 -1.66 10.73 5.82
N TYR A 203 -2.21 11.23 6.93
CA TYR A 203 -1.68 12.36 7.67
C TYR A 203 -1.80 12.06 9.16
N PHE A 204 -0.81 12.43 9.92
CA PHE A 204 -0.84 12.46 11.38
C PHE A 204 0.16 13.48 11.92
N GLU A 205 -0.04 13.85 13.18
CA GLU A 205 0.85 14.77 13.89
C GLU A 205 1.68 13.99 14.90
N LEU A 206 2.93 14.39 15.01
CA LEU A 206 3.87 13.94 16.02
C LEU A 206 4.11 15.08 17.00
N TYR A 207 4.02 14.79 18.27
CA TYR A 207 4.22 15.77 19.33
C TYR A 207 5.49 15.46 20.10
N ALA A 208 6.17 16.50 20.56
CA ALA A 208 7.41 16.39 21.34
C ALA A 208 7.22 16.94 22.77
N PRO A 209 6.31 16.31 23.58
CA PRO A 209 5.96 16.86 24.90
C PRO A 209 7.17 16.88 25.82
N GLY A 210 7.40 18.05 26.45
CA GLY A 210 8.45 18.25 27.45
C GLY A 210 9.88 18.23 26.90
N ARG A 211 10.06 18.25 25.57
CA ARG A 211 11.37 18.29 24.92
C ARG A 211 11.76 19.72 24.55
N THR A 212 13.04 19.99 24.64
CA THR A 212 13.68 21.21 24.19
C THR A 212 14.62 21.02 23.02
N GLU A 213 15.02 19.77 22.77
CA GLU A 213 15.95 19.39 21.69
C GLU A 213 15.31 18.38 20.71
N PRO A 214 15.75 18.40 19.44
CA PRO A 214 15.35 17.39 18.47
C PRO A 214 15.73 15.98 18.92
N ALA A 215 14.87 15.00 18.65
CA ALA A 215 15.13 13.61 18.99
C ALA A 215 14.63 12.65 17.90
N PRO A 216 15.27 11.48 17.76
CA PRO A 216 14.84 10.48 16.81
C PRO A 216 13.51 9.85 17.23
N VAL A 217 12.65 9.65 16.23
CA VAL A 217 11.40 8.90 16.34
C VAL A 217 11.41 7.82 15.25
N THR A 218 11.25 6.58 15.66
CA THR A 218 11.09 5.46 14.72
C THR A 218 9.60 5.29 14.44
N LEU A 219 9.24 5.37 13.16
CA LEU A 219 7.88 5.16 12.65
C LEU A 219 7.79 3.82 11.97
N ARG A 220 6.87 2.97 12.43
CA ARG A 220 6.56 1.67 11.84
C ARG A 220 5.18 1.70 11.25
N PHE A 221 5.07 1.29 10.00
CA PHE A 221 3.82 1.23 9.26
C PHE A 221 3.49 -0.22 8.93
N ALA A 222 2.22 -0.58 9.10
CA ALA A 222 1.75 -1.89 8.70
C ALA A 222 0.31 -1.82 8.18
N VAL A 223 0.04 -2.47 7.05
CA VAL A 223 -1.32 -2.64 6.52
C VAL A 223 -1.77 -4.07 6.81
N TRP A 224 -2.87 -4.18 7.53
CA TRP A 224 -3.47 -5.45 7.93
C TRP A 224 -4.80 -5.66 7.22
N PRO A 225 -5.12 -6.85 6.72
CA PRO A 225 -6.50 -7.22 6.43
C PRO A 225 -7.34 -7.12 7.71
N ALA A 226 -8.63 -6.77 7.60
CA ALA A 226 -9.51 -6.65 8.78
C ALA A 226 -9.59 -7.95 9.58
N ASP A 227 -9.57 -9.10 8.90
CA ASP A 227 -9.61 -10.45 9.44
C ASP A 227 -8.24 -11.15 9.44
N GLY A 228 -7.20 -10.47 8.99
CA GLY A 228 -5.88 -11.05 8.75
C GLY A 228 -5.04 -11.25 10.03
N ARG A 229 -4.28 -12.34 10.04
CA ARG A 229 -3.35 -12.68 11.14
C ARG A 229 -1.95 -12.10 10.94
N ALA A 230 -1.64 -11.57 9.76
CA ALA A 230 -0.36 -10.97 9.42
C ALA A 230 -0.54 -9.73 8.55
N PRO A 231 0.34 -8.72 8.67
CA PRO A 231 0.31 -7.56 7.80
C PRO A 231 0.79 -7.93 6.39
N LEU A 232 0.15 -7.34 5.38
CA LEU A 232 0.52 -7.49 3.98
C LEU A 232 1.61 -6.49 3.53
N VAL A 233 1.65 -5.33 4.19
CA VAL A 233 2.66 -4.29 3.96
C VAL A 233 3.33 -3.97 5.28
N ARG A 234 4.64 -3.80 5.26
CA ARG A 234 5.42 -3.28 6.40
C ARG A 234 6.47 -2.32 5.89
N SER A 235 6.64 -1.21 6.58
CA SER A 235 7.79 -0.35 6.40
C SER A 235 8.19 0.30 7.73
N GLU A 236 9.46 0.66 7.84
CA GLU A 236 10.00 1.36 9.00
C GLU A 236 10.88 2.50 8.50
N ARG A 237 10.78 3.65 9.15
CA ARG A 237 11.67 4.78 8.90
C ARG A 237 11.95 5.55 10.18
N GLN A 238 13.06 6.23 10.23
CA GLN A 238 13.44 7.11 11.31
C GLN A 238 13.32 8.57 10.86
N VAL A 239 12.72 9.40 11.70
CA VAL A 239 12.60 10.83 11.51
C VAL A 239 13.18 11.57 12.72
N THR A 240 13.70 12.76 12.52
CA THR A 240 14.12 13.64 13.61
C THR A 240 13.01 14.60 13.92
N LEU A 241 12.41 14.48 15.10
CA LEU A 241 11.33 15.34 15.56
C LEU A 241 11.88 16.49 16.38
N ALA A 242 11.74 17.72 15.85
CA ALA A 242 12.06 18.95 16.56
C ALA A 242 10.85 19.41 17.41
N PRO A 243 11.06 20.02 18.59
CA PRO A 243 9.99 20.67 19.35
C PRO A 243 9.35 21.84 18.57
N PRO A 244 8.05 22.08 18.72
CA PRO A 244 7.08 21.39 19.59
C PRO A 244 6.52 20.10 18.98
N GLY A 245 6.92 19.74 17.77
CA GLY A 245 6.42 18.59 17.03
C GLY A 245 6.40 18.83 15.52
N GLY A 246 5.78 17.93 14.79
CA GLY A 246 5.68 18.01 13.34
C GLY A 246 4.48 17.23 12.80
N ALA A 247 4.34 17.20 11.49
CA ALA A 247 3.31 16.42 10.83
C ALA A 247 3.92 15.59 9.72
N GLU A 248 3.37 14.40 9.52
CA GLU A 248 3.72 13.48 8.45
C GLU A 248 2.54 13.34 7.50
N ALA A 249 2.80 13.57 6.22
CA ALA A 249 1.82 13.39 5.15
C ALA A 249 2.48 12.68 3.98
N ALA A 250 1.99 11.51 3.61
CA ALA A 250 2.49 10.76 2.46
C ALA A 250 1.41 9.83 1.89
N GLY A 251 1.69 9.24 0.73
CA GLY A 251 0.81 8.28 0.09
C GLY A 251 1.46 6.90 0.04
N LEU A 252 0.68 5.88 0.36
CA LEU A 252 1.01 4.47 0.14
C LEU A 252 0.32 4.01 -1.13
N ASP A 253 1.08 3.47 -2.06
CA ASP A 253 0.53 2.81 -3.24
C ASP A 253 0.12 1.38 -2.87
N LEU A 254 -1.17 1.08 -2.96
CA LEU A 254 -1.78 -0.18 -2.55
C LEU A 254 -2.41 -0.94 -3.73
N ALA A 255 -2.02 -0.62 -4.94
CA ALA A 255 -2.60 -1.21 -6.16
C ALA A 255 -2.52 -2.76 -6.21
N GLY A 256 -1.63 -3.37 -5.43
CA GLY A 256 -1.52 -4.83 -5.30
C GLY A 256 -2.45 -5.46 -4.24
N LEU A 257 -3.21 -4.66 -3.46
CA LEU A 257 -4.08 -5.22 -2.44
C LEU A 257 -5.36 -5.80 -3.05
N PRO A 258 -5.82 -6.96 -2.56
CA PRO A 258 -7.13 -7.51 -2.87
C PRO A 258 -8.25 -6.57 -2.45
N PRO A 259 -9.44 -6.68 -3.08
CA PRO A 259 -10.65 -6.08 -2.53
C PRO A 259 -10.94 -6.60 -1.12
N GLY A 260 -11.32 -5.69 -0.22
CA GLY A 260 -11.60 -6.03 1.17
C GLY A 260 -11.41 -4.85 2.11
N ASP A 261 -11.63 -5.09 3.40
CA ASP A 261 -11.42 -4.12 4.47
C ASP A 261 -10.04 -4.30 5.09
N TYR A 262 -9.39 -3.18 5.36
CA TYR A 262 -8.01 -3.11 5.84
C TYR A 262 -7.87 -2.10 6.96
N ARG A 263 -6.77 -2.22 7.72
CA ARG A 263 -6.33 -1.24 8.70
C ARG A 263 -4.90 -0.81 8.42
N LEU A 264 -4.68 0.50 8.36
CA LEU A 264 -3.33 1.07 8.49
C LEU A 264 -3.03 1.21 9.97
N VAL A 265 -1.92 0.62 10.39
CA VAL A 265 -1.37 0.74 11.74
C VAL A 265 -0.09 1.54 11.66
N VAL A 266 0.04 2.56 12.51
CA VAL A 266 1.26 3.35 12.68
C VAL A 266 1.69 3.27 14.14
N GLU A 267 2.94 2.90 14.37
CA GLU A 267 3.60 2.94 15.67
C GLU A 267 4.71 4.00 15.66
N ALA A 268 4.72 4.86 16.65
CA ALA A 268 5.79 5.81 16.89
C ALA A 268 6.56 5.42 18.15
N VAL A 269 7.89 5.28 18.03
CA VAL A 269 8.77 4.91 19.14
C VAL A 269 9.80 6.01 19.36
N SER A 270 9.86 6.57 20.56
CA SER A 270 10.81 7.61 20.91
C SER A 270 11.05 7.67 22.42
N GLY A 271 12.31 7.67 22.84
CA GLY A 271 12.68 7.79 24.26
C GLY A 271 12.08 6.71 25.17
N GLY A 272 11.97 5.47 24.69
CA GLY A 272 11.35 4.36 25.43
C GLY A 272 9.81 4.37 25.44
N ARG A 273 9.17 5.39 24.91
CA ARG A 273 7.71 5.49 24.74
C ARG A 273 7.30 4.94 23.38
N THR A 274 6.25 4.13 23.36
CA THR A 274 5.66 3.59 22.13
C THR A 274 4.18 3.95 22.12
N GLU A 275 3.71 4.57 21.05
CA GLU A 275 2.29 4.79 20.79
C GLU A 275 1.89 4.20 19.45
N ARG A 276 0.69 3.67 19.42
CA ARG A 276 0.09 3.04 18.25
C ARG A 276 -1.24 3.69 17.92
N ARG A 277 -1.46 3.93 16.63
CA ARG A 277 -2.76 4.32 16.09
C ARG A 277 -3.10 3.44 14.91
N GLU A 278 -4.40 3.25 14.70
CA GLU A 278 -4.90 2.52 13.55
C GLU A 278 -6.11 3.23 12.95
N ALA A 279 -6.30 3.06 11.64
CA ALA A 279 -7.43 3.58 10.92
C ALA A 279 -7.82 2.63 9.80
N GLU A 280 -9.13 2.48 9.58
CA GLU A 280 -9.71 1.56 8.61
C GLU A 280 -9.87 2.21 7.24
N PHE A 281 -9.74 1.39 6.20
CA PHE A 281 -10.06 1.74 4.82
C PHE A 281 -10.52 0.50 4.05
N THR A 282 -11.25 0.73 2.96
CA THR A 282 -11.73 -0.34 2.09
C THR A 282 -11.03 -0.26 0.74
N MET A 283 -10.60 -1.39 0.21
CA MET A 283 -10.20 -1.53 -1.18
C MET A 283 -11.38 -2.09 -1.95
N ALA A 284 -11.99 -1.30 -2.83
CA ALA A 284 -13.06 -1.76 -3.70
C ALA A 284 -12.52 -2.67 -4.81
N GLY A 285 -13.32 -3.65 -5.24
CA GLY A 285 -13.04 -4.48 -6.40
C GLY A 285 -13.56 -3.85 -7.68
N PHE A 286 -13.18 -4.44 -8.82
CA PHE A 286 -13.88 -4.19 -10.07
C PHE A 286 -15.33 -4.69 -9.93
N GLU A 287 -16.25 -4.04 -10.62
CA GLU A 287 -17.71 -4.27 -10.49
C GLU A 287 -18.12 -5.76 -10.58
N ALA A 288 -17.48 -6.53 -11.47
CA ALA A 288 -17.72 -7.97 -11.59
C ALA A 288 -17.28 -8.78 -10.35
N GLU A 289 -16.20 -8.37 -9.67
CA GLU A 289 -15.74 -9.02 -8.42
C GLU A 289 -16.66 -8.66 -7.26
N ARG A 290 -17.25 -7.49 -7.29
CA ARG A 290 -18.16 -6.98 -6.27
C ARG A 290 -19.53 -7.69 -6.29
N VAL A 291 -20.10 -7.90 -7.47
CA VAL A 291 -21.35 -8.66 -7.65
C VAL A 291 -21.18 -10.11 -7.21
N LEU A 292 -20.03 -10.73 -7.49
CA LEU A 292 -19.73 -12.10 -7.06
C LEU A 292 -19.46 -12.20 -5.56
N ALA A 293 -18.82 -11.18 -4.93
CA ALA A 293 -18.56 -11.16 -3.48
C ALA A 293 -19.83 -10.91 -2.67
N ALA A 294 -20.73 -10.04 -3.13
CA ALA A 294 -22.02 -9.78 -2.47
C ALA A 294 -22.99 -10.96 -2.58
N ALA A 295 -22.88 -11.77 -3.63
CA ALA A 295 -23.76 -12.92 -3.85
C ALA A 295 -23.36 -14.19 -3.06
N GLN A 296 -22.14 -14.27 -2.49
CA GLN A 296 -21.65 -15.48 -1.83
C GLN A 296 -20.67 -15.18 -0.68
N PRO A 297 -21.13 -14.96 0.56
CA PRO A 297 -20.22 -14.85 1.71
C PRO A 297 -19.37 -16.10 1.96
N ALA A 298 -19.82 -17.29 1.52
CA ALA A 298 -19.04 -18.53 1.54
C ALA A 298 -17.91 -18.57 0.46
N ALA A 299 -17.94 -17.67 -0.52
CA ALA A 299 -16.96 -17.67 -1.63
C ALA A 299 -15.60 -17.05 -1.25
N ALA A 300 -15.51 -16.27 -0.19
CA ALA A 300 -14.24 -15.69 0.27
C ALA A 300 -13.27 -16.79 0.75
N GLY A 301 -13.77 -17.73 1.58
CA GLY A 301 -12.98 -18.88 2.02
C GLY A 301 -12.65 -19.85 0.88
N ALA A 302 -13.56 -20.03 -0.07
CA ALA A 302 -13.32 -20.86 -1.25
C ALA A 302 -12.29 -20.21 -2.22
N ARG A 303 -12.28 -18.89 -2.35
CA ARG A 303 -11.26 -18.15 -3.11
C ARG A 303 -9.90 -18.24 -2.46
N GLU A 304 -9.81 -18.01 -1.16
CA GLU A 304 -8.55 -18.12 -0.42
C GLU A 304 -7.97 -19.53 -0.55
N SER A 305 -8.83 -20.55 -0.51
CA SER A 305 -8.45 -21.95 -0.73
C SER A 305 -8.01 -22.21 -2.19
N ALA A 306 -8.67 -21.59 -3.18
CA ALA A 306 -8.30 -21.72 -4.59
C ALA A 306 -6.99 -20.98 -4.92
N GLU A 307 -6.79 -19.78 -4.38
CA GLU A 307 -5.54 -19.02 -4.50
C GLU A 307 -4.37 -19.78 -3.83
N ALA A 308 -4.61 -20.34 -2.64
CA ALA A 308 -3.63 -21.16 -1.93
C ALA A 308 -3.28 -22.43 -2.73
N ALA A 309 -4.28 -23.13 -3.27
CA ALA A 309 -4.07 -24.31 -4.08
C ALA A 309 -3.29 -24.01 -5.37
N LEU A 310 -3.55 -22.86 -6.01
CA LEU A 310 -2.78 -22.41 -7.18
C LEU A 310 -1.33 -22.10 -6.81
N TYR A 311 -1.11 -21.41 -5.69
CA TYR A 311 0.22 -21.12 -5.21
C TYR A 311 0.99 -22.39 -4.89
N GLU A 312 0.40 -23.33 -4.15
CA GLU A 312 1.00 -24.61 -3.80
C GLU A 312 1.35 -25.44 -5.03
N ARG A 313 0.51 -25.41 -6.05
CA ARG A 313 0.74 -26.19 -7.27
C ARG A 313 1.90 -25.66 -8.12
N TYR A 314 1.99 -24.34 -8.33
CA TYR A 314 2.89 -23.76 -9.33
C TYR A 314 4.09 -23.02 -8.73
N PHE A 315 3.93 -22.41 -7.56
CA PHE A 315 4.97 -21.57 -6.96
C PHE A 315 5.70 -22.26 -5.80
N SER A 316 4.99 -22.94 -4.92
CA SER A 316 5.58 -23.59 -3.75
C SER A 316 6.72 -24.55 -4.09
N PRO A 317 6.67 -25.36 -5.17
CA PRO A 317 7.78 -26.22 -5.55
C PRO A 317 9.05 -25.49 -5.97
N ARG A 318 8.93 -24.20 -6.34
CA ARG A 318 10.02 -23.35 -6.84
C ARG A 318 10.51 -22.36 -5.81
N VAL A 319 9.69 -22.05 -4.81
CA VAL A 319 9.96 -21.02 -3.81
C VAL A 319 10.41 -21.70 -2.50
N ARG A 320 11.69 -21.64 -2.21
CA ARG A 320 12.28 -22.19 -0.99
C ARG A 320 12.30 -21.20 0.14
N ASP A 321 12.41 -19.91 -0.21
CA ASP A 321 12.51 -18.83 0.77
C ASP A 321 11.83 -17.54 0.27
N ASN A 322 11.81 -16.53 1.12
CA ASN A 322 11.22 -15.23 0.80
C ASN A 322 11.98 -14.44 -0.27
N ALA A 323 13.27 -14.71 -0.46
CA ALA A 323 14.07 -14.05 -1.50
C ALA A 323 13.66 -14.52 -2.89
N GLU A 324 13.36 -15.81 -3.05
CA GLU A 324 12.86 -16.38 -4.31
C GLU A 324 11.47 -15.83 -4.67
N ILE A 325 10.59 -15.57 -3.67
CA ILE A 325 9.32 -14.86 -3.91
C ILE A 325 9.59 -13.47 -4.47
N GLY A 326 10.53 -12.74 -3.86
CA GLY A 326 10.95 -11.42 -4.32
C GLY A 326 11.45 -11.45 -5.77
N GLN A 327 12.21 -12.48 -6.16
CA GLN A 327 12.67 -12.66 -7.54
C GLN A 327 11.51 -12.90 -8.52
N LEU A 328 10.52 -13.71 -8.15
CA LEU A 328 9.31 -13.91 -8.97
C LEU A 328 8.52 -12.61 -9.15
N ILE A 329 8.38 -11.81 -8.09
CA ILE A 329 7.73 -10.49 -8.15
C ILE A 329 8.52 -9.55 -9.07
N GLU A 330 9.84 -9.48 -8.94
CA GLU A 330 10.68 -8.67 -9.83
C GLU A 330 10.55 -9.10 -11.28
N ALA A 331 10.59 -10.42 -11.55
CA ALA A 331 10.42 -10.96 -12.89
C ALA A 331 9.05 -10.59 -13.48
N LEU A 332 7.99 -10.60 -12.67
CA LEU A 332 6.65 -10.24 -13.11
C LEU A 332 6.54 -8.75 -13.44
N ILE A 333 7.05 -7.87 -12.56
CA ILE A 333 7.05 -6.42 -12.77
C ILE A 333 7.83 -6.06 -14.04
N VAL A 334 8.95 -6.69 -14.26
CA VAL A 334 9.80 -6.47 -15.42
C VAL A 334 9.14 -6.94 -16.71
N ALA A 335 8.49 -8.11 -16.68
CA ALA A 335 7.82 -8.70 -17.87
C ALA A 335 6.52 -7.98 -18.23
N THR A 336 5.84 -7.39 -17.25
CA THR A 336 4.53 -6.75 -17.41
C THR A 336 4.51 -5.35 -16.80
N PRO A 337 5.28 -4.39 -17.35
CA PRO A 337 5.31 -3.03 -16.81
C PRO A 337 3.94 -2.37 -16.92
N GLY A 338 3.59 -1.56 -15.89
CA GLY A 338 2.35 -0.79 -15.86
C GLY A 338 1.28 -1.36 -14.92
N GLU A 339 0.01 -1.21 -15.27
CA GLU A 339 -1.13 -1.47 -14.38
C GLU A 339 -1.29 -2.92 -13.88
N ARG A 340 -0.77 -3.91 -14.63
CA ARG A 340 -0.96 -5.33 -14.28
C ARG A 340 -0.05 -5.82 -13.18
N ALA A 341 1.16 -5.28 -13.10
CA ALA A 341 2.12 -5.59 -12.03
C ALA A 341 2.81 -4.29 -11.58
N PRO A 342 2.15 -3.50 -10.74
CA PRO A 342 2.69 -2.24 -10.27
C PRO A 342 3.90 -2.45 -9.37
N GLY A 343 4.85 -1.52 -9.42
CA GLY A 343 6.08 -1.59 -8.62
C GLY A 343 5.86 -1.60 -7.10
N SER A 344 4.70 -1.14 -6.65
CA SER A 344 4.27 -1.19 -5.25
C SER A 344 4.17 -2.61 -4.67
N VAL A 345 4.02 -3.63 -5.52
CA VAL A 345 4.01 -5.04 -5.09
C VAL A 345 5.31 -5.44 -4.36
N ARG A 346 6.43 -4.75 -4.65
CA ARG A 346 7.70 -4.93 -3.93
C ARG A 346 7.59 -4.63 -2.44
N GLN A 347 6.68 -3.75 -2.05
CA GLN A 347 6.48 -3.31 -0.66
C GLN A 347 5.57 -4.25 0.14
N LEU A 348 4.91 -5.20 -0.51
CA LEU A 348 4.11 -6.20 0.16
C LEU A 348 4.98 -7.11 1.03
N SER A 349 4.41 -7.59 2.15
CA SER A 349 5.03 -8.67 2.91
C SER A 349 5.17 -9.93 2.03
N PRO A 350 6.03 -10.89 2.38
CA PRO A 350 6.12 -12.16 1.65
C PRO A 350 4.77 -12.85 1.48
N GLU A 351 3.90 -12.78 2.47
CA GLU A 351 2.52 -13.30 2.38
C GLU A 351 1.67 -12.49 1.37
N GLY A 352 1.77 -11.16 1.38
CA GLY A 352 1.12 -10.30 0.40
C GLY A 352 1.61 -10.58 -1.02
N GLN A 353 2.90 -10.82 -1.21
CA GLN A 353 3.49 -11.19 -2.50
C GLN A 353 2.99 -12.55 -2.99
N ARG A 354 2.88 -13.56 -2.10
CA ARG A 354 2.29 -14.88 -2.43
C ARG A 354 0.86 -14.72 -2.92
N ARG A 355 0.03 -14.00 -2.18
CA ARG A 355 -1.37 -13.74 -2.55
C ARG A 355 -1.49 -12.97 -3.85
N PHE A 356 -0.60 -12.01 -4.09
CA PHE A 356 -0.56 -11.27 -5.35
C PHE A 356 -0.24 -12.19 -6.53
N LEU A 357 0.80 -13.03 -6.46
CA LEU A 357 1.16 -13.98 -7.49
C LEU A 357 0.01 -14.94 -7.81
N ALA A 358 -0.56 -15.57 -6.78
CA ALA A 358 -1.67 -16.49 -6.94
C ALA A 358 -2.86 -15.82 -7.64
N ARG A 359 -3.21 -14.61 -7.23
CA ARG A 359 -4.31 -13.84 -7.82
C ARG A 359 -4.03 -13.37 -9.22
N TYR A 360 -2.83 -12.90 -9.51
CA TYR A 360 -2.44 -12.47 -10.86
C TYR A 360 -2.69 -13.61 -11.86
N TRP A 361 -2.23 -14.81 -11.55
CA TRP A 361 -2.39 -15.96 -12.42
C TRP A 361 -3.81 -16.53 -12.41
N ALA A 362 -4.51 -16.50 -11.28
CA ALA A 362 -5.93 -16.87 -11.22
C ALA A 362 -6.80 -15.98 -12.12
N ARG A 363 -6.50 -14.69 -12.24
CA ARG A 363 -7.19 -13.77 -13.16
C ARG A 363 -6.97 -14.13 -14.63
N LEU A 364 -5.79 -14.58 -15.00
CA LEU A 364 -5.52 -15.03 -16.36
C LEU A 364 -6.28 -16.32 -16.69
N GLN A 365 -6.68 -17.09 -15.68
CA GLN A 365 -7.41 -18.36 -15.83
C GLN A 365 -8.94 -18.20 -15.75
N GLN A 366 -9.48 -17.01 -15.50
CA GLN A 366 -10.93 -16.72 -15.34
C GLN A 366 -11.72 -16.62 -16.66
N GLY A 367 -11.24 -17.25 -17.73
CA GLY A 367 -12.11 -17.59 -18.85
C GLY A 367 -12.93 -18.85 -18.53
N PRO A 368 -13.96 -19.20 -19.32
CA PRO A 368 -14.72 -20.43 -19.13
C PRO A 368 -13.83 -21.65 -19.29
N ALA A 369 -13.42 -22.22 -18.17
CA ALA A 369 -12.44 -23.29 -17.98
C ALA A 369 -11.01 -22.92 -18.45
N ALA A 370 -10.07 -22.90 -17.50
CA ALA A 370 -8.64 -22.68 -17.80
C ALA A 370 -8.19 -23.65 -18.89
N THR A 371 -7.93 -23.12 -20.07
CA THR A 371 -7.47 -23.91 -21.21
C THR A 371 -6.03 -24.38 -20.98
N GLU A 372 -5.62 -25.42 -21.67
CA GLU A 372 -4.23 -25.89 -21.61
C GLU A 372 -3.24 -24.81 -22.08
N ALA A 373 -3.67 -23.93 -22.98
CA ALA A 373 -2.91 -22.76 -23.42
C ALA A 373 -2.66 -21.74 -22.31
N GLU A 374 -3.62 -21.51 -21.40
CA GLU A 374 -3.44 -20.58 -20.27
C GLU A 374 -2.51 -21.16 -19.21
N ARG A 375 -2.53 -22.47 -19.00
CA ARG A 375 -1.55 -23.17 -18.16
C ARG A 375 -0.15 -23.13 -18.76
N ALA A 376 -0.04 -23.28 -20.07
CA ALA A 376 1.22 -23.19 -20.79
C ALA A 376 1.87 -21.81 -20.66
N VAL A 377 1.10 -20.72 -20.63
CA VAL A 377 1.63 -19.35 -20.45
C VAL A 377 2.32 -19.20 -19.09
N LEU A 378 1.74 -19.74 -18.00
CA LEU A 378 2.38 -19.68 -16.69
C LEU A 378 3.65 -20.53 -16.64
N GLU A 379 3.60 -21.75 -17.16
CA GLU A 379 4.76 -22.66 -17.20
C GLU A 379 5.90 -22.06 -18.02
N GLU A 380 5.61 -21.54 -19.21
CA GLU A 380 6.60 -20.86 -20.04
C GLU A 380 7.24 -19.66 -19.33
N TRP A 381 6.45 -18.86 -18.61
CA TRP A 381 6.98 -17.73 -17.85
C TRP A 381 7.89 -18.20 -16.71
N LEU A 382 7.51 -19.23 -15.96
CA LEU A 382 8.33 -19.81 -14.90
C LEU A 382 9.65 -20.39 -15.44
N GLU A 383 9.60 -21.07 -16.61
CA GLU A 383 10.81 -21.53 -17.29
C GLU A 383 11.73 -20.38 -17.70
N ARG A 384 11.17 -19.26 -18.17
CA ARG A 384 11.96 -18.05 -18.47
C ARG A 384 12.62 -17.48 -17.22
N VAL A 385 11.90 -17.42 -16.09
CA VAL A 385 12.46 -16.95 -14.81
C VAL A 385 13.60 -17.86 -14.36
N ASP A 386 13.41 -19.18 -14.43
CA ASP A 386 14.43 -20.16 -14.08
C ASP A 386 15.67 -20.05 -14.99
N TYR A 387 15.45 -19.87 -16.29
CA TYR A 387 16.53 -19.69 -17.26
C TYR A 387 17.33 -18.40 -16.97
N VAL A 388 16.63 -17.28 -16.84
CA VAL A 388 17.23 -15.97 -16.59
C VAL A 388 18.02 -15.96 -15.28
N SER A 389 17.48 -16.57 -14.22
CA SER A 389 18.15 -16.67 -12.93
C SER A 389 19.46 -17.47 -13.00
N ARG A 390 19.49 -18.52 -13.80
CA ARG A 390 20.69 -19.35 -13.99
C ARG A 390 21.72 -18.73 -14.91
N GLN A 391 21.28 -18.13 -16.04
CA GLN A 391 22.16 -17.73 -17.14
C GLN A 391 22.63 -16.30 -17.10
N TYR A 392 21.83 -15.38 -16.55
CA TYR A 392 22.12 -13.95 -16.64
C TYR A 392 22.42 -13.27 -15.30
N GLY A 393 22.52 -14.05 -14.20
CA GLY A 393 22.92 -13.51 -12.91
C GLY A 393 24.38 -13.05 -12.90
N GLU A 394 24.63 -11.85 -12.40
CA GLU A 394 25.95 -11.27 -12.18
C GLU A 394 26.36 -11.60 -10.74
N ARG A 395 26.87 -12.83 -10.53
CA ARG A 395 27.08 -13.42 -9.19
C ARG A 395 28.16 -12.72 -8.37
N ASP A 396 29.17 -12.22 -9.01
CA ASP A 396 30.31 -11.51 -8.42
C ASP A 396 29.89 -10.19 -7.74
N ILE A 397 28.84 -9.54 -8.26
CA ILE A 397 28.25 -8.33 -7.67
C ILE A 397 26.87 -8.56 -7.04
N GLY A 398 26.44 -9.82 -6.90
CA GLY A 398 25.19 -10.19 -6.27
C GLY A 398 23.92 -9.73 -7.00
N ARG A 399 23.99 -9.43 -8.31
CA ARG A 399 22.82 -9.01 -9.09
C ARG A 399 22.06 -10.22 -9.63
N PRO A 400 20.78 -10.42 -9.22
CA PRO A 400 19.94 -11.48 -9.77
C PRO A 400 19.73 -11.34 -11.28
N GLY A 401 19.63 -12.47 -11.98
CA GLY A 401 19.44 -12.49 -13.44
C GLY A 401 18.22 -11.68 -13.91
N VAL A 402 17.13 -11.69 -13.14
CA VAL A 402 15.90 -10.94 -13.42
C VAL A 402 16.10 -9.42 -13.42
N GLN A 403 17.15 -8.92 -12.76
CA GLN A 403 17.49 -7.49 -12.69
C GLN A 403 18.55 -7.06 -13.70
N THR A 404 19.09 -7.97 -14.50
CA THR A 404 20.04 -7.65 -15.55
C THR A 404 19.32 -7.22 -16.83
N ASP A 405 19.99 -6.45 -17.70
CA ASP A 405 19.39 -6.00 -18.94
C ASP A 405 19.04 -7.18 -19.86
N ARG A 406 19.93 -8.19 -19.97
CA ARG A 406 19.62 -9.41 -20.73
C ARG A 406 18.43 -10.16 -20.14
N GLY A 407 18.39 -10.31 -18.82
CA GLY A 407 17.29 -10.97 -18.13
C GLY A 407 15.96 -10.27 -18.37
N ARG A 408 15.95 -8.94 -18.25
CA ARG A 408 14.77 -8.12 -18.46
C ARG A 408 14.18 -8.29 -19.87
N ILE A 409 15.01 -8.23 -20.90
CA ILE A 409 14.56 -8.40 -22.29
C ILE A 409 14.09 -9.85 -22.54
N TYR A 410 14.80 -10.84 -22.00
CA TYR A 410 14.40 -12.25 -22.13
C TYR A 410 13.06 -12.54 -21.44
N LEU A 411 12.81 -11.95 -20.25
CA LEU A 411 11.51 -12.12 -19.56
C LEU A 411 10.36 -11.53 -20.37
N LYS A 412 10.57 -10.38 -21.03
CA LYS A 412 9.55 -9.73 -21.87
C LYS A 412 9.21 -10.53 -23.13
N TYR A 413 10.23 -11.02 -23.82
CA TYR A 413 10.08 -11.50 -25.20
C TYR A 413 10.40 -12.99 -25.38
N GLY A 414 10.98 -13.64 -24.38
CA GLY A 414 11.49 -15.00 -24.46
C GLY A 414 12.86 -15.07 -25.15
N PRO A 415 13.24 -16.25 -25.68
CA PRO A 415 14.48 -16.38 -26.42
C PRO A 415 14.46 -15.55 -27.71
N PRO A 416 15.59 -14.89 -28.07
CA PRO A 416 15.68 -14.19 -29.35
C PRO A 416 15.58 -15.18 -30.53
N ASP A 417 15.03 -14.70 -31.64
CA ASP A 417 14.96 -15.51 -32.88
C ASP A 417 16.36 -15.69 -33.50
N GLU A 418 17.21 -14.65 -33.38
CA GLU A 418 18.60 -14.67 -33.84
C GLU A 418 19.50 -14.03 -32.78
N LYS A 419 20.67 -14.62 -32.57
CA LYS A 419 21.67 -14.13 -31.61
C LYS A 419 23.05 -14.12 -32.29
N LEU A 420 23.71 -12.93 -32.22
CA LEU A 420 25.12 -12.78 -32.51
C LEU A 420 25.87 -12.53 -31.20
N ALA A 421 26.97 -13.25 -30.98
CA ALA A 421 27.90 -13.00 -29.88
C ALA A 421 29.30 -12.81 -30.48
N GLN A 422 29.93 -11.68 -30.21
CA GLN A 422 31.23 -11.32 -30.77
C GLN A 422 32.19 -10.92 -29.66
N PRO A 423 33.27 -11.72 -29.43
CA PRO A 423 34.36 -11.32 -28.55
C PRO A 423 35.06 -10.05 -29.04
N MET A 424 35.53 -9.24 -28.08
CA MET A 424 36.24 -8.01 -28.31
C MET A 424 37.58 -8.01 -27.56
N SER A 425 38.45 -7.07 -27.82
CA SER A 425 39.70 -6.91 -27.10
C SER A 425 39.45 -6.63 -25.59
N GLY A 426 40.34 -7.13 -24.72
CA GLY A 426 40.27 -6.91 -23.27
C GLY A 426 39.16 -7.73 -22.57
N ASN A 427 38.88 -8.94 -23.04
CA ASN A 427 37.83 -9.83 -22.56
C ASN A 427 36.41 -9.27 -22.64
N ARG A 428 36.23 -8.19 -23.34
CA ARG A 428 34.92 -7.60 -23.62
C ARG A 428 34.15 -8.47 -24.60
N GLU A 429 32.83 -8.40 -24.55
CA GLU A 429 31.96 -9.12 -25.46
C GLU A 429 30.74 -8.26 -25.81
N ILE A 430 30.29 -8.39 -27.06
CA ILE A 430 29.06 -7.77 -27.52
C ILE A 430 28.07 -8.85 -27.96
N GLU A 431 26.83 -8.73 -27.52
CA GLU A 431 25.72 -9.59 -27.97
C GLU A 431 24.67 -8.76 -28.69
N VAL A 432 24.16 -9.29 -29.79
CA VAL A 432 23.01 -8.71 -30.50
C VAL A 432 21.88 -9.72 -30.55
N TRP A 433 20.72 -9.33 -30.08
CA TRP A 433 19.52 -10.13 -30.07
C TRP A 433 18.49 -9.54 -31.03
N LYS A 434 17.88 -10.39 -31.87
CA LYS A 434 16.78 -10.01 -32.75
C LYS A 434 15.52 -10.80 -32.45
N TYR A 435 14.39 -10.10 -32.51
CA TYR A 435 13.04 -10.61 -32.37
C TYR A 435 12.25 -10.28 -33.64
N THR A 436 12.50 -11.04 -34.71
CA THR A 436 11.97 -10.81 -36.07
C THR A 436 10.50 -11.20 -36.18
N ARG A 437 10.09 -12.29 -35.53
CA ARG A 437 8.75 -12.89 -35.69
C ARG A 437 7.63 -12.05 -35.06
N ARG A 438 7.91 -11.28 -34.04
CA ARG A 438 6.87 -10.56 -33.29
C ARG A 438 6.84 -9.05 -33.56
N ARG A 439 7.97 -8.36 -33.61
CA ARG A 439 8.02 -6.88 -33.69
C ARG A 439 9.20 -6.32 -34.46
N ASN A 440 10.05 -7.12 -35.02
CA ASN A 440 11.32 -6.71 -35.67
C ASN A 440 12.17 -5.80 -34.75
N LEU A 441 12.37 -6.26 -33.51
CA LEU A 441 13.14 -5.55 -32.49
C LEU A 441 14.57 -6.08 -32.45
N LYS A 442 15.51 -5.15 -32.18
CA LYS A 442 16.94 -5.45 -32.05
C LYS A 442 17.46 -4.84 -30.75
N TYR A 443 18.27 -5.60 -30.03
CA TYR A 443 18.91 -5.20 -28.80
C TYR A 443 20.40 -5.49 -28.87
N ILE A 444 21.23 -4.52 -28.48
CA ILE A 444 22.69 -4.62 -28.47
C ILE A 444 23.15 -4.50 -27.04
N PHE A 445 23.76 -5.55 -26.53
CA PHE A 445 24.32 -5.62 -25.18
C PHE A 445 25.85 -5.64 -25.24
N LEU A 446 26.49 -4.89 -24.36
CA LEU A 446 27.94 -4.81 -24.27
C LEU A 446 28.39 -5.15 -22.85
N ASP A 447 29.32 -6.10 -22.72
CA ASP A 447 30.11 -6.30 -21.53
C ASP A 447 31.38 -5.44 -21.61
N GLU A 448 31.34 -4.27 -21.00
CA GLU A 448 32.50 -3.35 -20.96
C GLU A 448 33.56 -3.82 -19.96
N SER A 449 33.16 -4.62 -18.98
CA SER A 449 34.00 -5.03 -17.86
C SER A 449 34.86 -6.27 -18.16
N GLY A 450 34.41 -7.11 -19.08
CA GLY A 450 34.96 -8.44 -19.33
C GLY A 450 34.62 -9.49 -18.25
N PHE A 451 33.64 -9.18 -17.37
CA PHE A 451 33.16 -10.05 -16.30
C PHE A 451 31.74 -10.54 -16.51
N GLN A 452 31.27 -10.53 -17.76
CA GLN A 452 29.91 -10.94 -18.14
C GLN A 452 28.80 -9.98 -17.61
N HIS A 453 29.15 -8.70 -17.35
CA HIS A 453 28.20 -7.66 -16.94
C HIS A 453 27.64 -6.94 -18.16
N PHE A 454 26.74 -7.54 -18.85
CA PHE A 454 26.15 -6.99 -20.07
C PHE A 454 25.16 -5.86 -19.78
N ARG A 455 25.37 -4.73 -20.45
CA ARG A 455 24.44 -3.57 -20.40
C ARG A 455 23.82 -3.37 -21.78
N LEU A 456 22.52 -3.05 -21.79
CA LEU A 456 21.83 -2.64 -23.00
C LEU A 456 22.37 -1.25 -23.43
N ILE A 457 23.08 -1.19 -24.56
CA ILE A 457 23.66 0.05 -25.08
C ILE A 457 22.83 0.65 -26.20
N ALA A 458 22.16 -0.17 -27.01
CA ALA A 458 21.32 0.31 -28.11
C ALA A 458 20.16 -0.66 -28.41
N THR A 459 19.04 -0.12 -28.87
CA THR A 459 17.88 -0.90 -29.27
C THR A 459 17.02 -0.15 -30.28
N THR A 460 16.23 -0.90 -31.06
CA THR A 460 15.15 -0.37 -31.89
C THR A 460 13.79 -0.36 -31.17
N ASP A 461 13.73 -0.86 -29.91
CA ASP A 461 12.52 -0.82 -29.10
C ASP A 461 12.31 0.61 -28.53
N PRO A 462 11.22 1.30 -28.91
CA PRO A 462 10.97 2.66 -28.42
C PRO A 462 10.66 2.74 -26.92
N THR A 463 10.38 1.59 -26.28
CA THR A 463 10.10 1.52 -24.83
C THR A 463 11.36 1.36 -23.98
N GLU A 464 12.51 1.16 -24.61
CA GLU A 464 13.81 0.96 -23.96
C GLU A 464 14.79 2.07 -24.34
N PRO A 465 15.67 2.51 -23.41
CA PRO A 465 16.64 3.56 -23.71
C PRO A 465 17.77 3.07 -24.60
N THR A 466 18.19 3.91 -25.53
CA THR A 466 19.47 3.78 -26.24
C THR A 466 20.46 4.79 -25.71
N MET A 467 21.68 4.37 -25.39
CA MET A 467 22.73 5.25 -24.91
C MET A 467 23.22 6.14 -26.09
N PRO A 468 23.30 7.47 -25.92
CA PRO A 468 23.68 8.34 -27.02
C PRO A 468 25.09 8.06 -27.58
N ASP A 469 25.99 7.54 -26.74
CA ASP A 469 27.40 7.26 -27.01
C ASP A 469 27.70 5.78 -27.32
N TRP A 470 26.68 4.98 -27.63
CA TRP A 470 26.82 3.52 -27.78
C TRP A 470 27.86 3.09 -28.81
N ILE A 471 28.00 3.84 -29.94
CA ILE A 471 29.02 3.58 -30.97
C ILE A 471 30.43 3.80 -30.41
N ALA A 472 30.64 4.90 -29.66
CA ALA A 472 31.90 5.19 -29.02
C ALA A 472 32.30 4.17 -27.96
N ARG A 473 31.31 3.60 -27.25
CA ARG A 473 31.53 2.53 -26.25
C ARG A 473 32.02 1.24 -26.86
N ILE A 474 31.57 0.90 -28.05
CA ILE A 474 32.10 -0.25 -28.81
C ILE A 474 33.57 0.04 -29.16
N GLY A 475 33.89 1.25 -29.68
CA GLY A 475 35.26 1.71 -29.97
C GLY A 475 35.94 1.02 -31.14
N ASP A 476 35.29 0.05 -31.81
CA ASP A 476 35.78 -0.69 -32.94
C ASP A 476 34.84 -0.54 -34.13
N ALA A 477 35.31 0.05 -35.21
CA ALA A 477 34.49 0.38 -36.37
C ALA A 477 34.04 -0.86 -37.14
N GLU A 478 34.82 -1.93 -37.13
CA GLU A 478 34.45 -3.20 -37.77
C GLU A 478 33.31 -3.88 -37.02
N ILE A 479 33.40 -3.92 -35.69
CA ILE A 479 32.33 -4.47 -34.83
C ILE A 479 31.07 -3.60 -34.94
N VAL A 480 31.19 -2.28 -34.98
CA VAL A 480 30.04 -1.38 -35.21
C VAL A 480 29.33 -1.73 -36.53
N ARG A 481 30.08 -1.94 -37.62
CA ARG A 481 29.48 -2.37 -38.89
C ARG A 481 28.80 -3.71 -38.77
N LEU A 482 29.44 -4.70 -38.13
CA LEU A 482 28.91 -6.03 -37.92
C LEU A 482 27.58 -5.98 -37.16
N VAL A 483 27.52 -5.34 -36.01
CA VAL A 483 26.30 -5.27 -35.18
C VAL A 483 25.20 -4.42 -35.80
N THR A 484 25.56 -3.47 -36.66
CA THR A 484 24.60 -2.63 -37.38
C THR A 484 23.97 -3.40 -38.55
N SER A 485 24.77 -4.19 -39.28
CA SER A 485 24.32 -4.98 -40.42
C SER A 485 23.60 -6.25 -40.01
N PHE A 486 23.95 -6.85 -38.84
CA PHE A 486 23.23 -7.99 -38.24
C PHE A 486 21.83 -7.55 -37.70
#